data_49e08ef220962800a67585d996c3b905
#
_entry.id   49e08ef220962800a67585d996c3b905
#
_cell.length_a   1.000
_cell.length_b   1.000
_cell.length_c   1.000
_cell.angle_alpha   90.00
_cell.angle_beta   90.00
_cell.angle_gamma   90.00
#
_symmetry.space_group_name_H-M   'P 1'
#
loop_
_entity.id
_entity.type
_entity.pdbx_description
1 polymer ?
#
loop_
_entity_poly.entity_id
_entity_poly.type
_entity_poly.pdbx_seq_one_letter_code
_entity_poly.pdbx_strand_id
1 'polypeptide(L)'
;MSKARCIMVQGTMSGAGKSLLCAALCRIFAQDGYKTAPFKSQNMALNSFVTRDGLEMGRAQVVQAQAAGVEPDVRMNPILLKPSSDVGSQVIVNGEVRGDMPAKEYFRRKKSLIPDILRAYDSLADEFDIIVIEGAGSPAEINLKADDIVNMGLAKLVDAPVLLAGDIDRGGVFAQLYGTVALLEPDERARICGLIINKFRGDVEILRPGLAMLEEKTQLPVLGVVPYLRVDIEDEDSLAPRLQSKSAVKPLDAAVLKLPHISNFSDFMPLEQHPLLGVRYVQSVRELGAPDLVILPGTKNTVNDLLWLRQSGLEAAVLKLAAGGTPVLGVCGGYQLLGETLDDSQGTESGHPQTLRGLGLLPTRTVFTAEKRRAQVTATAAAPFTGAALTGYEIHTGRTAVNGAPFCRYADGTPEGCVQNAVFGTYLHGLFDSGELTEQLAAYLCRRKGIAPDTAAPLAMADYRTQQLDLLADGVRSALDMDAVYAAMGLHNPRGGKK
;
A
#
# COMPACT_ATOMS: atom_id res chain seq x y z
N MET A 1 8.37 -32.66 7.78
CA MET A 1 7.11 -32.05 7.31
C MET A 1 7.25 -31.85 5.80
N SER A 2 6.20 -32.01 4.99
CA SER A 2 6.26 -31.65 3.57
C SER A 2 6.41 -30.14 3.47
N LYS A 3 7.29 -29.64 2.55
CA LYS A 3 7.36 -28.21 2.26
C LYS A 3 5.98 -27.68 1.87
N ALA A 4 5.70 -26.41 2.16
CA ALA A 4 4.47 -25.73 1.74
C ALA A 4 4.14 -25.97 0.27
N ARG A 5 2.88 -26.05 -0.07
CA ARG A 5 2.42 -25.93 -1.45
C ARG A 5 2.42 -24.45 -1.86
N CYS A 6 2.57 -24.16 -3.13
CA CYS A 6 2.53 -22.76 -3.57
C CYS A 6 1.70 -22.60 -4.84
N ILE A 7 1.23 -21.38 -5.07
CA ILE A 7 0.62 -20.93 -6.32
C ILE A 7 1.03 -19.49 -6.58
N MET A 8 1.29 -19.16 -7.84
CA MET A 8 1.77 -17.83 -8.22
C MET A 8 0.76 -17.14 -9.14
N VAL A 9 0.40 -15.91 -8.81
CA VAL A 9 -0.42 -15.06 -9.69
C VAL A 9 0.48 -14.11 -10.46
N GLN A 10 0.50 -14.23 -11.78
CA GLN A 10 1.14 -13.28 -12.67
C GLN A 10 0.09 -12.50 -13.46
N GLY A 11 0.44 -11.36 -14.02
CA GLY A 11 -0.47 -10.55 -14.81
C GLY A 11 0.11 -10.18 -16.16
N THR A 12 -0.75 -9.99 -17.16
CA THR A 12 -0.33 -9.52 -18.48
C THR A 12 0.23 -8.10 -18.47
N MET A 13 0.02 -7.36 -17.37
CA MET A 13 0.47 -5.97 -17.19
C MET A 13 0.43 -5.56 -15.71
N SER A 14 1.03 -4.39 -15.40
CA SER A 14 0.78 -3.71 -14.12
C SER A 14 -0.71 -3.33 -14.03
N GLY A 15 -1.27 -3.40 -12.83
CA GLY A 15 -2.70 -3.10 -12.62
C GLY A 15 -3.67 -4.20 -13.08
N ALA A 16 -3.22 -5.37 -13.56
CA ALA A 16 -4.10 -6.49 -13.91
C ALA A 16 -4.90 -7.08 -12.71
N GLY A 17 -4.62 -6.61 -11.49
CA GLY A 17 -5.31 -7.02 -10.26
C GLY A 17 -4.64 -8.17 -9.53
N LYS A 18 -3.35 -8.43 -9.78
CA LYS A 18 -2.57 -9.49 -9.10
C LYS A 18 -2.69 -9.42 -7.59
N SER A 19 -2.48 -8.23 -7.01
CA SER A 19 -2.45 -8.03 -5.55
C SER A 19 -3.78 -8.36 -4.90
N LEU A 20 -4.91 -7.98 -5.52
CA LEU A 20 -6.24 -8.33 -5.04
C LEU A 20 -6.54 -9.82 -5.20
N LEU A 21 -6.14 -10.45 -6.32
CA LEU A 21 -6.29 -11.89 -6.51
C LEU A 21 -5.46 -12.67 -5.48
N CYS A 22 -4.23 -12.24 -5.18
CA CYS A 22 -3.40 -12.84 -4.14
C CYS A 22 -4.03 -12.67 -2.75
N ALA A 23 -4.55 -11.48 -2.42
CA ALA A 23 -5.25 -11.24 -1.16
C ALA A 23 -6.50 -12.14 -1.04
N ALA A 24 -7.28 -12.26 -2.13
CA ALA A 24 -8.43 -13.17 -2.18
C ALA A 24 -8.02 -14.62 -1.93
N LEU A 25 -7.00 -15.13 -2.64
CA LEU A 25 -6.52 -16.50 -2.46
C LEU A 25 -5.96 -16.73 -1.05
N CYS A 26 -5.21 -15.77 -0.49
CA CYS A 26 -4.78 -15.85 0.92
C CYS A 26 -5.96 -15.99 1.87
N ARG A 27 -7.02 -15.17 1.67
CA ARG A 27 -8.23 -15.24 2.51
C ARG A 27 -8.99 -16.54 2.29
N ILE A 28 -9.16 -16.99 1.04
CA ILE A 28 -9.84 -18.23 0.67
C ILE A 28 -9.17 -19.43 1.34
N PHE A 29 -7.85 -19.57 1.20
CA PHE A 29 -7.14 -20.71 1.79
C PHE A 29 -7.13 -20.68 3.32
N ALA A 30 -7.04 -19.49 3.92
CA ALA A 30 -7.18 -19.35 5.37
C ALA A 30 -8.59 -19.75 5.87
N GLN A 31 -9.66 -19.31 5.18
CA GLN A 31 -11.04 -19.72 5.48
C GLN A 31 -11.27 -21.22 5.30
N ASP A 32 -10.48 -21.86 4.45
CA ASP A 32 -10.53 -23.31 4.19
C ASP A 32 -9.65 -24.13 5.15
N GLY A 33 -9.01 -23.44 6.12
CA GLY A 33 -8.28 -24.07 7.23
C GLY A 33 -6.78 -24.26 7.00
N TYR A 34 -6.21 -23.73 5.91
CA TYR A 34 -4.78 -23.79 5.67
C TYR A 34 -4.04 -22.62 6.31
N LYS A 35 -2.90 -22.88 6.94
CA LYS A 35 -1.96 -21.83 7.37
C LYS A 35 -1.29 -21.24 6.13
N THR A 36 -1.69 -20.03 5.75
CA THR A 36 -1.33 -19.42 4.46
C THR A 36 -0.45 -18.21 4.67
N ALA A 37 0.58 -18.04 3.83
CA ALA A 37 1.38 -16.82 3.76
C ALA A 37 1.41 -16.23 2.34
N PRO A 38 1.38 -14.90 2.17
CA PRO A 38 1.71 -14.26 0.92
C PRO A 38 3.23 -14.24 0.71
N PHE A 39 3.65 -14.10 -0.55
CA PHE A 39 5.05 -13.87 -0.90
C PHE A 39 5.18 -13.02 -2.18
N LYS A 40 6.03 -12.03 -2.13
CA LYS A 40 6.43 -11.23 -3.30
C LYS A 40 7.92 -10.96 -3.20
N SER A 41 8.71 -11.59 -4.06
CA SER A 41 10.18 -11.54 -3.97
C SER A 41 10.73 -10.12 -3.99
N GLN A 42 10.16 -9.26 -4.84
CA GLN A 42 10.51 -7.85 -4.95
C GLN A 42 9.26 -7.01 -5.12
N ASN A 43 9.13 -5.97 -4.33
CA ASN A 43 8.10 -4.95 -4.49
C ASN A 43 8.73 -3.58 -4.79
N MET A 44 8.00 -2.73 -5.51
CA MET A 44 8.36 -1.32 -5.73
C MET A 44 7.17 -0.48 -5.30
N ALA A 45 7.27 0.17 -4.13
CA ALA A 45 6.18 0.97 -3.58
C ALA A 45 6.71 2.06 -2.64
N LEU A 46 6.01 3.20 -2.58
CA LEU A 46 6.24 4.24 -1.57
C LEU A 46 5.51 3.94 -0.25
N ASN A 47 4.38 3.22 -0.35
CA ASN A 47 3.64 2.78 0.83
C ASN A 47 4.34 1.60 1.49
N SER A 48 4.73 1.78 2.73
CA SER A 48 5.38 0.74 3.53
C SER A 48 4.79 0.65 4.93
N PHE A 49 5.13 -0.42 5.60
CA PHE A 49 4.70 -0.75 6.95
C PHE A 49 5.91 -1.18 7.78
N VAL A 50 5.83 -1.00 9.08
CA VAL A 50 6.84 -1.49 10.03
C VAL A 50 6.29 -2.70 10.74
N THR A 51 6.98 -3.82 10.66
CA THR A 51 6.61 -5.05 11.39
C THR A 51 6.82 -4.89 12.89
N ARG A 52 6.32 -5.84 13.68
CA ARG A 52 6.52 -5.85 15.14
C ARG A 52 7.99 -5.81 15.54
N ASP A 53 8.88 -6.40 14.73
CA ASP A 53 10.33 -6.43 14.95
C ASP A 53 11.05 -5.17 14.48
N GLY A 54 10.31 -4.12 14.05
CA GLY A 54 10.88 -2.87 13.59
C GLY A 54 11.46 -2.92 12.18
N LEU A 55 11.08 -3.90 11.37
CA LEU A 55 11.55 -4.10 10.01
C LEU A 55 10.54 -3.55 9.00
N GLU A 56 11.01 -3.14 7.81
CA GLU A 56 10.18 -2.48 6.80
C GLU A 56 9.77 -3.42 5.68
N MET A 57 8.47 -3.41 5.30
CA MET A 57 7.95 -4.17 4.16
C MET A 57 6.89 -3.39 3.38
N GLY A 58 6.59 -3.84 2.15
CA GLY A 58 5.58 -3.24 1.29
C GLY A 58 4.15 -3.43 1.81
N ARG A 59 3.32 -2.39 1.68
CA ARG A 59 1.93 -2.39 2.19
C ARG A 59 1.05 -3.47 1.56
N ALA A 60 1.22 -3.79 0.29
CA ALA A 60 0.42 -4.83 -0.37
C ALA A 60 0.56 -6.20 0.31
N GLN A 61 1.77 -6.60 0.72
CA GLN A 61 1.98 -7.86 1.41
C GLN A 61 1.47 -7.85 2.85
N VAL A 62 1.38 -6.67 3.47
CA VAL A 62 0.68 -6.50 4.77
C VAL A 62 -0.81 -6.80 4.61
N VAL A 63 -1.47 -6.25 3.59
CA VAL A 63 -2.88 -6.53 3.29
C VAL A 63 -3.11 -8.02 3.02
N GLN A 64 -2.21 -8.65 2.28
CA GLN A 64 -2.28 -10.09 1.98
C GLN A 64 -2.04 -10.96 3.23
N ALA A 65 -1.14 -10.55 4.13
CA ALA A 65 -0.94 -11.21 5.43
C ALA A 65 -2.19 -11.08 6.32
N GLN A 66 -2.78 -9.88 6.38
CA GLN A 66 -4.05 -9.64 7.07
C GLN A 66 -5.19 -10.49 6.47
N ALA A 67 -5.24 -10.64 5.14
CA ALA A 67 -6.20 -11.52 4.46
C ALA A 67 -6.02 -12.98 4.88
N ALA A 68 -4.78 -13.44 5.03
CA ALA A 68 -4.46 -14.77 5.53
C ALA A 68 -4.67 -14.93 7.05
N GLY A 69 -4.96 -13.85 7.79
CA GLY A 69 -5.09 -13.87 9.25
C GLY A 69 -3.77 -14.08 9.99
N VAL A 70 -2.65 -13.68 9.41
CA VAL A 70 -1.32 -13.82 9.99
C VAL A 70 -0.62 -12.47 10.16
N GLU A 71 0.30 -12.40 11.13
CA GLU A 71 1.10 -11.19 11.34
C GLU A 71 2.01 -10.93 10.11
N PRO A 72 2.12 -9.66 9.67
CA PRO A 72 3.05 -9.28 8.62
C PRO A 72 4.50 -9.55 9.01
N ASP A 73 5.24 -10.20 8.11
CA ASP A 73 6.63 -10.58 8.29
C ASP A 73 7.44 -10.19 7.04
N VAL A 74 8.62 -9.62 7.22
CA VAL A 74 9.47 -9.17 6.11
C VAL A 74 9.88 -10.27 5.16
N ARG A 75 9.87 -11.54 5.61
CA ARG A 75 10.07 -12.71 4.74
C ARG A 75 9.04 -12.78 3.62
N MET A 76 7.85 -12.22 3.81
CA MET A 76 6.79 -12.14 2.79
C MET A 76 7.12 -11.15 1.67
N ASN A 77 8.04 -10.19 1.91
CA ASN A 77 8.53 -9.23 0.92
C ASN A 77 10.02 -8.94 1.15
N PRO A 78 10.92 -9.89 0.82
CA PRO A 78 12.36 -9.77 1.13
C PRO A 78 13.06 -8.59 0.45
N ILE A 79 12.57 -8.13 -0.72
CA ILE A 79 13.14 -6.98 -1.42
C ILE A 79 12.06 -5.91 -1.59
N LEU A 80 12.30 -4.73 -1.03
CA LEU A 80 11.47 -3.54 -1.24
C LEU A 80 12.31 -2.43 -1.87
N LEU A 81 11.83 -1.89 -2.97
CA LEU A 81 12.41 -0.72 -3.64
C LEU A 81 11.51 0.49 -3.40
N LYS A 82 12.07 1.55 -2.83
CA LYS A 82 11.37 2.83 -2.66
C LYS A 82 11.96 3.86 -3.61
N PRO A 83 11.24 4.25 -4.67
CA PRO A 83 11.71 5.30 -5.58
C PRO A 83 12.12 6.55 -4.78
N SER A 84 13.37 6.98 -4.93
CA SER A 84 13.91 8.20 -4.30
C SER A 84 14.14 9.32 -5.32
N SER A 85 14.20 8.98 -6.60
CA SER A 85 14.33 9.89 -7.74
C SER A 85 13.83 9.20 -9.01
N ASP A 86 13.78 9.93 -10.14
CA ASP A 86 13.39 9.38 -11.45
C ASP A 86 14.28 8.20 -11.91
N VAL A 87 15.49 8.08 -11.40
CA VAL A 87 16.49 7.10 -11.86
C VAL A 87 17.08 6.24 -10.76
N GLY A 88 16.60 6.35 -9.52
CA GLY A 88 17.13 5.63 -8.37
C GLY A 88 16.08 5.23 -7.35
N SER A 89 16.42 4.21 -6.56
CA SER A 89 15.57 3.72 -5.48
C SER A 89 16.40 3.39 -4.24
N GLN A 90 15.83 3.62 -3.08
CA GLN A 90 16.32 3.04 -1.84
C GLN A 90 16.03 1.53 -1.87
N VAL A 91 17.08 0.72 -1.72
CA VAL A 91 16.99 -0.74 -1.71
C VAL A 91 16.92 -1.21 -0.26
N ILE A 92 15.87 -1.95 0.06
CA ILE A 92 15.62 -2.55 1.37
C ILE A 92 15.63 -4.06 1.18
N VAL A 93 16.44 -4.77 1.96
CA VAL A 93 16.57 -6.24 1.91
C VAL A 93 16.26 -6.81 3.28
N ASN A 94 15.27 -7.72 3.34
CA ASN A 94 14.78 -8.30 4.59
C ASN A 94 14.45 -7.24 5.66
N GLY A 95 13.82 -6.14 5.23
CA GLY A 95 13.41 -5.04 6.08
C GLY A 95 14.50 -4.03 6.46
N GLU A 96 15.76 -4.24 6.03
CA GLU A 96 16.89 -3.37 6.34
C GLU A 96 17.35 -2.57 5.12
N VAL A 97 17.59 -1.28 5.31
CA VAL A 97 18.10 -0.40 4.25
C VAL A 97 19.52 -0.78 3.87
N ARG A 98 19.75 -1.08 2.59
CA ARG A 98 21.08 -1.33 2.02
C ARG A 98 21.72 -0.10 1.38
N GLY A 99 20.92 0.93 1.11
CA GLY A 99 21.35 2.19 0.52
C GLY A 99 20.53 2.57 -0.70
N ASP A 100 20.82 3.75 -1.25
CA ASP A 100 20.25 4.22 -2.51
C ASP A 100 21.07 3.71 -3.68
N MET A 101 20.38 3.26 -4.75
CA MET A 101 21.00 2.65 -5.90
C MET A 101 20.34 3.12 -7.19
N PRO A 102 21.13 3.60 -8.18
CA PRO A 102 20.60 3.87 -9.52
C PRO A 102 20.01 2.61 -10.14
N ALA A 103 18.91 2.74 -10.91
CA ALA A 103 18.20 1.62 -11.52
C ALA A 103 19.14 0.71 -12.35
N LYS A 104 20.05 1.30 -13.14
CA LYS A 104 21.02 0.55 -13.94
C LYS A 104 21.96 -0.32 -13.10
N GLU A 105 22.37 0.17 -11.93
CA GLU A 105 23.22 -0.59 -11.00
C GLU A 105 22.43 -1.69 -10.33
N TYR A 106 21.21 -1.39 -9.86
CA TYR A 106 20.31 -2.39 -9.30
C TYR A 106 20.07 -3.57 -10.27
N PHE A 107 19.77 -3.28 -11.54
CA PHE A 107 19.58 -4.31 -12.56
C PHE A 107 20.78 -5.24 -12.72
N ARG A 108 22.00 -4.74 -12.61
CA ARG A 108 23.21 -5.55 -12.67
C ARG A 108 23.41 -6.45 -11.45
N ARG A 109 22.92 -6.00 -10.28
CA ARG A 109 23.15 -6.66 -8.99
C ARG A 109 21.99 -7.50 -8.52
N LYS A 110 20.77 -7.33 -9.04
CA LYS A 110 19.57 -7.97 -8.47
C LYS A 110 19.64 -9.49 -8.40
N LYS A 111 20.36 -10.17 -9.29
CA LYS A 111 20.58 -11.63 -9.17
C LYS A 111 21.37 -12.04 -7.92
N SER A 112 22.22 -11.17 -7.40
CA SER A 112 22.94 -11.46 -6.15
C SER A 112 22.02 -11.51 -4.93
N LEU A 113 20.76 -11.05 -5.06
CA LEU A 113 19.73 -11.10 -4.03
C LEU A 113 18.92 -12.41 -4.04
N ILE A 114 19.10 -13.30 -5.03
CA ILE A 114 18.42 -14.59 -5.11
C ILE A 114 18.61 -15.42 -3.81
N PRO A 115 19.80 -15.51 -3.20
CA PRO A 115 19.95 -16.23 -1.93
C PRO A 115 19.13 -15.64 -0.79
N ASP A 116 18.94 -14.30 -0.75
CA ASP A 116 18.09 -13.65 0.27
C ASP A 116 16.62 -13.97 0.03
N ILE A 117 16.18 -13.96 -1.23
CA ILE A 117 14.81 -14.32 -1.65
C ILE A 117 14.51 -15.77 -1.27
N LEU A 118 15.40 -16.70 -1.62
CA LEU A 118 15.20 -18.14 -1.35
C LEU A 118 15.22 -18.46 0.14
N ARG A 119 16.11 -17.85 0.93
CA ARG A 119 16.10 -18.03 2.40
C ARG A 119 14.77 -17.58 3.01
N ALA A 120 14.25 -16.45 2.57
CA ALA A 120 12.95 -15.95 3.04
C ALA A 120 11.82 -16.90 2.64
N TYR A 121 11.79 -17.32 1.38
CA TYR A 121 10.79 -18.27 0.86
C TYR A 121 10.85 -19.62 1.57
N ASP A 122 12.04 -20.24 1.67
CA ASP A 122 12.21 -21.55 2.29
C ASP A 122 11.81 -21.52 3.77
N SER A 123 12.15 -20.46 4.50
CA SER A 123 11.74 -20.26 5.90
C SER A 123 10.22 -20.17 6.05
N LEU A 124 9.52 -19.50 5.14
CA LEU A 124 8.05 -19.49 5.11
C LEU A 124 7.49 -20.87 4.72
N ALA A 125 8.10 -21.54 3.75
CA ALA A 125 7.69 -22.88 3.30
C ALA A 125 7.82 -23.97 4.38
N ASP A 126 8.69 -23.78 5.35
CA ASP A 126 8.82 -24.67 6.51
C ASP A 126 7.75 -24.40 7.60
N GLU A 127 7.12 -23.22 7.57
CA GLU A 127 6.20 -22.75 8.60
C GLU A 127 4.73 -22.80 8.19
N PHE A 128 4.43 -22.62 6.89
CA PHE A 128 3.08 -22.49 6.34
C PHE A 128 2.69 -23.70 5.48
N ASP A 129 1.38 -23.92 5.29
CA ASP A 129 0.87 -24.99 4.43
C ASP A 129 0.83 -24.55 2.96
N ILE A 130 0.44 -23.28 2.72
CA ILE A 130 0.32 -22.70 1.38
C ILE A 130 1.03 -21.34 1.32
N ILE A 131 1.78 -21.11 0.23
CA ILE A 131 2.35 -19.81 -0.10
C ILE A 131 1.69 -19.29 -1.37
N VAL A 132 1.05 -18.11 -1.27
CA VAL A 132 0.49 -17.39 -2.42
C VAL A 132 1.51 -16.37 -2.90
N ILE A 133 2.02 -16.56 -4.12
CA ILE A 133 3.11 -15.75 -4.67
C ILE A 133 2.53 -14.71 -5.62
N GLU A 134 2.94 -13.45 -5.47
CA GLU A 134 2.59 -12.37 -6.38
C GLU A 134 3.75 -12.05 -7.32
N GLY A 135 3.50 -12.06 -8.63
CA GLY A 135 4.43 -11.56 -9.64
C GLY A 135 4.43 -10.03 -9.75
N ALA A 136 5.38 -9.48 -10.49
CA ALA A 136 5.50 -8.04 -10.70
C ALA A 136 5.47 -7.67 -12.18
N GLY A 137 4.68 -6.64 -12.56
CA GLY A 137 4.52 -6.25 -13.97
C GLY A 137 3.97 -7.37 -14.83
N SER A 138 4.68 -7.72 -15.90
CA SER A 138 4.33 -8.79 -16.85
C SER A 138 5.49 -9.76 -17.07
N PRO A 139 5.25 -11.08 -17.19
CA PRO A 139 6.28 -12.04 -17.60
C PRO A 139 6.69 -11.89 -19.07
N ALA A 140 5.94 -11.12 -19.87
CA ALA A 140 6.21 -10.86 -21.27
C ALA A 140 7.27 -9.76 -21.53
N GLU A 141 7.88 -9.21 -20.46
CA GLU A 141 9.00 -8.25 -20.57
C GLU A 141 10.28 -8.99 -21.02
N ILE A 142 10.29 -9.44 -22.29
CA ILE A 142 11.33 -10.33 -22.85
C ILE A 142 12.75 -9.74 -22.79
N ASN A 143 12.86 -8.40 -22.81
CA ASN A 143 14.12 -7.65 -22.66
C ASN A 143 14.70 -7.72 -21.24
N LEU A 144 13.89 -8.06 -20.23
CA LEU A 144 14.30 -8.17 -18.80
C LEU A 144 14.41 -9.62 -18.33
N LYS A 145 14.09 -10.59 -19.18
CA LYS A 145 13.94 -12.01 -18.87
C LYS A 145 15.19 -12.65 -18.28
N ALA A 146 16.36 -12.31 -18.83
CA ALA A 146 17.64 -12.88 -18.37
C ALA A 146 17.92 -12.64 -16.87
N ASP A 147 17.34 -11.59 -16.29
CA ASP A 147 17.54 -11.18 -14.91
C ASP A 147 16.22 -11.20 -14.11
N ASP A 148 15.24 -12.00 -14.55
CA ASP A 148 13.94 -12.10 -13.88
C ASP A 148 14.07 -12.83 -12.52
N ILE A 149 13.70 -12.13 -11.46
CA ILE A 149 13.63 -12.66 -10.10
C ILE A 149 12.20 -12.52 -9.50
N VAL A 150 11.22 -12.14 -10.32
CA VAL A 150 9.88 -11.74 -9.83
C VAL A 150 8.72 -12.47 -10.53
N ASN A 151 8.92 -12.97 -11.73
CA ASN A 151 7.87 -13.67 -12.51
C ASN A 151 8.31 -15.11 -12.82
N MET A 152 8.53 -15.49 -14.09
CA MET A 152 8.89 -16.84 -14.47
C MET A 152 10.25 -17.28 -13.90
N GLY A 153 11.18 -16.35 -13.70
CA GLY A 153 12.44 -16.62 -13.02
C GLY A 153 12.22 -17.13 -11.60
N LEU A 154 11.37 -16.44 -10.82
CA LEU A 154 10.99 -16.91 -9.48
C LEU A 154 10.19 -18.20 -9.54
N ALA A 155 9.21 -18.31 -10.45
CA ALA A 155 8.38 -19.51 -10.59
C ALA A 155 9.23 -20.77 -10.82
N LYS A 156 10.32 -20.65 -11.60
CA LYS A 156 11.28 -21.75 -11.83
C LYS A 156 12.06 -22.09 -10.57
N LEU A 157 12.50 -21.08 -9.81
CA LEU A 157 13.32 -21.26 -8.59
C LEU A 157 12.56 -21.99 -7.48
N VAL A 158 11.25 -21.75 -7.35
CA VAL A 158 10.42 -22.32 -6.26
C VAL A 158 9.43 -23.38 -6.77
N ASP A 159 9.53 -23.77 -8.05
CA ASP A 159 8.66 -24.73 -8.72
C ASP A 159 7.16 -24.41 -8.61
N ALA A 160 6.80 -23.14 -8.77
CA ALA A 160 5.43 -22.66 -8.62
C ALA A 160 4.58 -22.86 -9.88
N PRO A 161 3.36 -23.41 -9.78
CA PRO A 161 2.33 -23.29 -10.81
C PRO A 161 1.84 -21.85 -10.88
N VAL A 162 1.50 -21.40 -12.10
CA VAL A 162 1.19 -19.99 -12.40
C VAL A 162 -0.23 -19.83 -12.88
N LEU A 163 -0.96 -18.90 -12.28
CA LEU A 163 -2.22 -18.34 -12.77
C LEU A 163 -1.91 -17.03 -13.49
N LEU A 164 -2.24 -16.93 -14.77
CA LEU A 164 -2.02 -15.72 -15.56
C LEU A 164 -3.30 -14.90 -15.67
N ALA A 165 -3.32 -13.70 -15.08
CA ALA A 165 -4.47 -12.80 -15.05
C ALA A 165 -4.36 -11.67 -16.09
N GLY A 166 -5.45 -11.44 -16.85
CA GLY A 166 -5.60 -10.32 -17.78
C GLY A 166 -6.71 -9.38 -17.35
N ASP A 167 -6.51 -8.07 -17.53
CA ASP A 167 -7.49 -7.01 -17.26
C ASP A 167 -8.37 -6.76 -18.48
N ILE A 168 -9.68 -7.07 -18.39
CA ILE A 168 -10.61 -6.85 -19.49
C ILE A 168 -11.19 -5.43 -19.51
N ASP A 169 -11.21 -4.72 -18.40
CA ASP A 169 -11.82 -3.38 -18.29
C ASP A 169 -11.12 -2.34 -19.20
N ARG A 170 -9.84 -2.56 -19.49
CA ARG A 170 -9.05 -1.71 -20.40
C ARG A 170 -9.12 -2.11 -21.88
N GLY A 171 -9.78 -3.23 -22.19
CA GLY A 171 -9.85 -3.79 -23.54
C GLY A 171 -8.60 -4.56 -23.95
N GLY A 172 -8.72 -5.39 -25.00
CA GLY A 172 -7.61 -6.14 -25.59
C GLY A 172 -7.14 -7.35 -24.78
N VAL A 173 -7.88 -7.83 -23.79
CA VAL A 173 -7.47 -8.91 -22.87
C VAL A 173 -7.08 -10.20 -23.59
N PHE A 174 -7.78 -10.58 -24.67
CA PHE A 174 -7.46 -11.78 -25.46
C PHE A 174 -6.08 -11.68 -26.11
N ALA A 175 -5.77 -10.50 -26.70
CA ALA A 175 -4.45 -10.25 -27.29
C ALA A 175 -3.36 -10.23 -26.21
N GLN A 176 -3.62 -9.65 -25.05
CA GLN A 176 -2.68 -9.61 -23.94
C GLN A 176 -2.37 -11.02 -23.41
N LEU A 177 -3.39 -11.84 -23.14
CA LEU A 177 -3.21 -13.21 -22.64
C LEU A 177 -2.52 -14.08 -23.67
N TYR A 178 -3.01 -14.09 -24.91
CA TYR A 178 -2.40 -14.86 -25.99
C TYR A 178 -0.95 -14.42 -26.26
N GLY A 179 -0.71 -13.12 -26.38
CA GLY A 179 0.63 -12.58 -26.65
C GLY A 179 1.60 -12.87 -25.50
N THR A 180 1.14 -12.77 -24.26
CA THR A 180 1.97 -13.13 -23.09
C THR A 180 2.38 -14.61 -23.16
N VAL A 181 1.42 -15.52 -23.34
CA VAL A 181 1.69 -16.96 -23.46
C VAL A 181 2.62 -17.27 -24.65
N ALA A 182 2.41 -16.59 -25.79
CA ALA A 182 3.20 -16.82 -27.00
C ALA A 182 4.66 -16.37 -26.88
N LEU A 183 4.94 -15.36 -26.04
CA LEU A 183 6.29 -14.82 -25.80
C LEU A 183 7.10 -15.62 -24.76
N LEU A 184 6.45 -16.53 -24.03
CA LEU A 184 7.12 -17.36 -23.02
C LEU A 184 7.80 -18.57 -23.67
N GLU A 185 8.92 -19.00 -23.07
CA GLU A 185 9.60 -20.22 -23.44
C GLU A 185 8.75 -21.46 -23.09
N PRO A 186 8.99 -22.63 -23.77
CA PRO A 186 8.20 -23.83 -23.53
C PRO A 186 8.14 -24.26 -22.05
N ASP A 187 9.25 -24.18 -21.30
CA ASP A 187 9.34 -24.55 -19.90
C ASP A 187 8.63 -23.56 -18.96
N GLU A 188 8.53 -22.29 -19.36
CA GLU A 188 7.76 -21.26 -18.67
C GLU A 188 6.27 -21.41 -18.93
N ARG A 189 5.90 -21.65 -20.20
CA ARG A 189 4.52 -21.90 -20.59
C ARG A 189 3.93 -23.11 -19.88
N ALA A 190 4.72 -24.18 -19.74
CA ALA A 190 4.30 -25.39 -19.04
C ALA A 190 3.98 -25.18 -17.55
N ARG A 191 4.41 -24.06 -16.95
CA ARG A 191 4.06 -23.69 -15.56
C ARG A 191 2.71 -23.02 -15.45
N ILE A 192 2.16 -22.48 -16.54
CA ILE A 192 0.83 -21.84 -16.51
C ILE A 192 -0.22 -22.93 -16.39
N CYS A 193 -0.89 -22.99 -15.26
CA CYS A 193 -1.97 -23.93 -15.00
C CYS A 193 -3.35 -23.40 -15.37
N GLY A 194 -3.48 -22.08 -15.61
CA GLY A 194 -4.75 -21.50 -16.07
C GLY A 194 -4.70 -19.98 -16.26
N LEU A 195 -5.68 -19.53 -17.03
CA LEU A 195 -5.90 -18.12 -17.35
C LEU A 195 -7.05 -17.55 -16.52
N ILE A 196 -6.96 -16.30 -16.11
CA ILE A 196 -8.02 -15.58 -15.41
C ILE A 196 -8.35 -14.30 -16.17
N ILE A 197 -9.62 -14.11 -16.52
CA ILE A 197 -10.13 -12.83 -16.99
C ILE A 197 -10.56 -12.03 -15.75
N ASN A 198 -9.96 -10.89 -15.50
CA ASN A 198 -10.23 -10.08 -14.31
C ASN A 198 -10.90 -8.76 -14.65
N LYS A 199 -11.62 -8.19 -13.67
CA LYS A 199 -12.33 -6.91 -13.75
C LYS A 199 -13.43 -6.89 -14.81
N PHE A 200 -14.12 -7.98 -14.97
CA PHE A 200 -15.19 -8.09 -15.96
C PHE A 200 -16.43 -7.27 -15.57
N ARG A 201 -17.02 -6.61 -16.54
CA ARG A 201 -18.29 -5.90 -16.42
C ARG A 201 -19.21 -6.35 -17.56
N GLY A 202 -20.37 -6.84 -17.25
CA GLY A 202 -21.38 -7.24 -18.24
C GLY A 202 -21.87 -8.67 -18.07
N ASP A 203 -22.41 -9.23 -19.15
CA ASP A 203 -22.92 -10.60 -19.21
C ASP A 203 -21.82 -11.57 -19.66
N VAL A 204 -21.47 -12.51 -18.81
CA VAL A 204 -20.43 -13.52 -19.08
C VAL A 204 -20.79 -14.44 -20.24
N GLU A 205 -22.07 -14.65 -20.52
CA GLU A 205 -22.52 -15.48 -21.64
C GLU A 205 -22.07 -14.92 -23.01
N ILE A 206 -22.01 -13.59 -23.14
CA ILE A 206 -21.48 -12.93 -24.34
C ILE A 206 -19.99 -13.21 -24.51
N LEU A 207 -19.27 -13.39 -23.40
CA LEU A 207 -17.82 -13.63 -23.40
C LEU A 207 -17.47 -15.10 -23.70
N ARG A 208 -18.35 -16.05 -23.39
CA ARG A 208 -18.09 -17.50 -23.47
C ARG A 208 -17.49 -17.98 -24.80
N PRO A 209 -17.99 -17.58 -25.97
CA PRO A 209 -17.38 -18.00 -27.23
C PRO A 209 -15.92 -17.57 -27.37
N GLY A 210 -15.60 -16.36 -26.86
CA GLY A 210 -14.23 -15.82 -26.83
C GLY A 210 -13.31 -16.59 -25.90
N LEU A 211 -13.83 -17.08 -24.75
CA LEU A 211 -13.05 -17.92 -23.82
C LEU A 211 -12.65 -19.23 -24.50
N ALA A 212 -13.59 -19.92 -25.15
CA ALA A 212 -13.30 -21.16 -25.89
C ALA A 212 -12.25 -20.94 -27.00
N MET A 213 -12.34 -19.83 -27.75
CA MET A 213 -11.33 -19.47 -28.76
C MET A 213 -9.95 -19.21 -28.13
N LEU A 214 -9.92 -18.60 -26.93
CA LEU A 214 -8.66 -18.37 -26.21
C LEU A 214 -8.03 -19.67 -25.74
N GLU A 215 -8.82 -20.58 -25.17
CA GLU A 215 -8.36 -21.91 -24.75
C GLU A 215 -7.81 -22.71 -25.94
N GLU A 216 -8.53 -22.70 -27.09
CA GLU A 216 -8.06 -23.34 -28.33
C GLU A 216 -6.70 -22.78 -28.77
N LYS A 217 -6.52 -21.45 -28.73
CA LYS A 217 -5.29 -20.80 -29.19
C LYS A 217 -4.12 -20.96 -28.23
N THR A 218 -4.37 -20.94 -26.94
CA THR A 218 -3.32 -21.00 -25.89
C THR A 218 -3.03 -22.42 -25.44
N GLN A 219 -3.96 -23.37 -25.64
CA GLN A 219 -3.96 -24.72 -25.07
C GLN A 219 -3.91 -24.71 -23.55
N LEU A 220 -4.49 -23.66 -22.95
CA LEU A 220 -4.57 -23.45 -21.49
C LEU A 220 -6.03 -23.20 -21.08
N PRO A 221 -6.50 -23.76 -19.96
CA PRO A 221 -7.87 -23.53 -19.50
C PRO A 221 -8.07 -22.10 -18.98
N VAL A 222 -9.25 -21.54 -19.19
CA VAL A 222 -9.70 -20.32 -18.51
C VAL A 222 -10.40 -20.73 -17.23
N LEU A 223 -9.74 -20.53 -16.08
CA LEU A 223 -10.24 -20.95 -14.77
C LEU A 223 -11.34 -20.05 -14.22
N GLY A 224 -11.58 -18.90 -14.83
CA GLY A 224 -12.71 -18.08 -14.45
C GLY A 224 -12.67 -16.65 -14.98
N VAL A 225 -13.82 -16.00 -14.82
CA VAL A 225 -14.06 -14.60 -15.16
C VAL A 225 -14.45 -13.88 -13.90
N VAL A 226 -13.49 -13.18 -13.30
CA VAL A 226 -13.69 -12.44 -12.04
C VAL A 226 -14.35 -11.10 -12.36
N PRO A 227 -15.52 -10.81 -11.78
CA PRO A 227 -16.20 -9.54 -12.01
C PRO A 227 -15.39 -8.37 -11.45
N TYR A 228 -15.73 -7.15 -11.86
CA TYR A 228 -15.20 -5.94 -11.23
C TYR A 228 -15.76 -5.84 -9.81
N LEU A 229 -14.98 -6.28 -8.84
CA LEU A 229 -15.35 -6.24 -7.43
C LEU A 229 -15.18 -4.81 -6.88
N ARG A 230 -16.25 -4.29 -6.29
CA ARG A 230 -16.23 -3.00 -5.60
C ARG A 230 -15.88 -3.24 -4.13
N VAL A 231 -14.61 -3.43 -3.86
CA VAL A 231 -14.07 -3.58 -2.51
C VAL A 231 -13.20 -2.38 -2.16
N ASP A 232 -13.25 -1.96 -0.92
CA ASP A 232 -12.44 -0.87 -0.42
C ASP A 232 -11.26 -1.43 0.37
N ILE A 233 -10.22 -1.79 -0.37
CA ILE A 233 -8.96 -2.32 0.15
C ILE A 233 -7.86 -1.30 -0.14
N GLU A 234 -6.87 -1.25 0.73
CA GLU A 234 -5.76 -0.31 0.63
C GLU A 234 -4.99 -0.46 -0.69
N ASP A 235 -4.82 0.67 -1.36
CA ASP A 235 -4.05 0.74 -2.60
C ASP A 235 -2.55 0.67 -2.32
N GLU A 236 -1.82 0.01 -3.21
CA GLU A 236 -0.38 -0.18 -3.08
C GLU A 236 0.44 1.06 -3.48
N ASP A 237 -0.03 1.80 -4.48
CA ASP A 237 0.80 2.71 -5.25
C ASP A 237 0.18 4.13 -5.33
N SER A 238 1.03 5.15 -5.45
CA SER A 238 0.65 6.57 -5.57
C SER A 238 -0.08 6.93 -6.87
N LEU A 239 -0.24 5.99 -7.81
CA LEU A 239 -1.07 6.11 -9.01
C LEU A 239 -2.50 5.60 -8.79
N ALA A 240 -2.85 5.20 -7.58
CA ALA A 240 -4.14 4.63 -7.23
C ALA A 240 -5.31 5.51 -7.68
N PRO A 241 -6.40 4.90 -8.18
CA PRO A 241 -7.60 5.63 -8.58
C PRO A 241 -8.21 6.47 -7.43
N ARG A 242 -8.06 6.04 -6.19
CA ARG A 242 -8.45 6.77 -4.97
C ARG A 242 -7.88 8.20 -4.94
N LEU A 243 -6.61 8.38 -5.32
CA LEU A 243 -5.95 9.68 -5.36
C LEU A 243 -6.41 10.60 -6.50
N GLN A 244 -7.30 10.11 -7.37
CA GLN A 244 -7.89 10.85 -8.47
C GLN A 244 -9.42 11.05 -8.28
N SER A 245 -10.01 10.36 -7.31
CA SER A 245 -11.45 10.42 -7.09
C SER A 245 -11.85 11.76 -6.44
N LYS A 246 -12.97 12.32 -6.91
CA LYS A 246 -13.65 13.38 -6.17
C LYS A 246 -14.47 12.70 -5.07
N SER A 247 -14.20 13.09 -3.83
CA SER A 247 -15.01 12.63 -2.69
C SER A 247 -16.50 12.95 -2.91
N ALA A 248 -17.36 12.12 -2.34
CA ALA A 248 -18.75 12.45 -2.18
C ALA A 248 -18.87 13.76 -1.37
N VAL A 249 -19.82 14.62 -1.74
CA VAL A 249 -20.11 15.85 -0.99
C VAL A 249 -20.64 15.44 0.39
N LYS A 250 -19.84 15.68 1.42
CA LYS A 250 -20.19 15.43 2.82
C LYS A 250 -20.13 16.75 3.61
N PRO A 251 -20.73 16.80 4.81
CA PRO A 251 -20.81 18.05 5.60
C PRO A 251 -19.46 18.70 5.93
N LEU A 252 -18.42 17.91 6.11
CA LEU A 252 -17.05 18.34 6.38
C LEU A 252 -16.15 18.02 5.19
N ASP A 253 -15.31 18.97 4.80
CA ASP A 253 -14.38 18.87 3.67
C ASP A 253 -12.94 18.80 4.15
N ALA A 254 -12.27 17.68 3.96
CA ALA A 254 -10.86 17.46 4.28
C ALA A 254 -10.05 17.38 2.98
N ALA A 255 -9.12 18.34 2.78
CA ALA A 255 -8.24 18.39 1.63
C ALA A 255 -6.86 17.83 1.97
N VAL A 256 -6.49 16.70 1.40
CA VAL A 256 -5.16 16.10 1.49
C VAL A 256 -4.32 16.62 0.33
N LEU A 257 -3.16 17.22 0.61
CA LEU A 257 -2.24 17.66 -0.43
C LEU A 257 -1.60 16.43 -1.09
N LYS A 258 -1.87 16.23 -2.38
CA LYS A 258 -1.27 15.16 -3.14
C LYS A 258 0.14 15.58 -3.57
N LEU A 259 1.10 15.36 -2.66
CA LEU A 259 2.52 15.63 -2.89
C LEU A 259 3.08 14.70 -3.98
N PRO A 260 4.10 15.13 -4.78
CA PRO A 260 4.72 14.28 -5.79
C PRO A 260 5.26 12.95 -5.25
N HIS A 261 5.81 12.95 -4.04
CA HIS A 261 6.35 11.75 -3.39
C HIS A 261 5.48 11.29 -2.22
N ILE A 262 4.14 11.51 -2.31
CA ILE A 262 3.19 11.07 -1.27
C ILE A 262 3.42 9.62 -0.89
N SER A 263 3.43 9.34 0.40
CA SER A 263 3.58 7.99 0.96
C SER A 263 2.58 7.75 2.08
N ASN A 264 2.24 6.48 2.32
CA ASN A 264 1.35 6.04 3.38
C ASN A 264 -0.01 6.75 3.41
N PHE A 265 -0.54 7.10 2.23
CA PHE A 265 -1.83 7.77 2.09
C PHE A 265 -3.01 6.91 2.55
N SER A 266 -2.81 5.61 2.75
CA SER A 266 -3.77 4.71 3.41
C SER A 266 -4.13 5.14 4.83
N ASP A 267 -3.33 5.98 5.48
CA ASP A 267 -3.65 6.59 6.79
C ASP A 267 -4.99 7.32 6.79
N PHE A 268 -5.44 7.84 5.65
CA PHE A 268 -6.66 8.65 5.56
C PHE A 268 -7.91 7.85 5.20
N MET A 269 -7.78 6.54 4.95
CA MET A 269 -8.91 5.67 4.66
C MET A 269 -9.97 5.67 5.78
N PRO A 270 -9.62 5.68 7.08
CA PRO A 270 -10.63 5.79 8.13
C PRO A 270 -11.45 7.09 8.05
N LEU A 271 -10.82 8.21 7.64
CA LEU A 271 -11.52 9.48 7.45
C LEU A 271 -12.48 9.44 6.26
N GLU A 272 -12.10 8.72 5.19
CA GLU A 272 -12.96 8.55 4.00
C GLU A 272 -14.24 7.77 4.33
N GLN A 273 -14.15 6.82 5.28
CA GLN A 273 -15.28 6.01 5.72
C GLN A 273 -16.20 6.73 6.70
N HIS A 274 -15.74 7.80 7.34
CA HIS A 274 -16.57 8.56 8.27
C HIS A 274 -17.76 9.24 7.55
N PRO A 275 -19.01 9.14 8.05
CA PRO A 275 -20.19 9.62 7.35
C PRO A 275 -20.19 11.13 7.09
N LEU A 276 -19.58 11.93 7.96
CA LEU A 276 -19.53 13.39 7.86
C LEU A 276 -18.30 13.92 7.10
N LEU A 277 -17.20 13.15 6.94
CA LEU A 277 -15.94 13.61 6.37
C LEU A 277 -15.85 13.25 4.89
N GLY A 278 -15.80 14.26 4.01
CA GLY A 278 -15.42 14.10 2.62
C GLY A 278 -13.92 14.33 2.46
N VAL A 279 -13.16 13.30 2.10
CA VAL A 279 -11.71 13.42 1.87
C VAL A 279 -11.44 13.55 0.39
N ARG A 280 -10.65 14.53 -0.02
CA ARG A 280 -10.25 14.73 -1.41
C ARG A 280 -8.76 15.05 -1.51
N TYR A 281 -8.13 14.55 -2.57
CA TYR A 281 -6.71 14.78 -2.84
C TYR A 281 -6.56 15.92 -3.84
N VAL A 282 -5.71 16.90 -3.52
CA VAL A 282 -5.59 18.17 -4.26
C VAL A 282 -4.15 18.47 -4.65
N GLN A 283 -3.95 18.99 -5.86
CA GLN A 283 -2.62 19.31 -6.41
C GLN A 283 -2.47 20.80 -6.81
N SER A 284 -3.51 21.58 -6.71
CA SER A 284 -3.50 22.97 -7.09
C SER A 284 -4.26 23.86 -6.09
N VAL A 285 -3.92 25.14 -6.07
CA VAL A 285 -4.61 26.13 -5.24
C VAL A 285 -6.12 26.18 -5.56
N ARG A 286 -6.48 26.00 -6.84
CA ARG A 286 -7.90 25.98 -7.26
C ARG A 286 -8.63 24.77 -6.65
N GLU A 287 -8.00 23.60 -6.65
CA GLU A 287 -8.59 22.41 -6.06
C GLU A 287 -8.63 22.50 -4.54
N LEU A 288 -7.64 23.12 -3.90
CA LEU A 288 -7.61 23.28 -2.44
C LEU A 288 -8.87 24.03 -1.94
N GLY A 289 -9.21 25.16 -2.53
CA GLY A 289 -10.39 25.93 -2.16
C GLY A 289 -10.38 26.38 -0.71
N ALA A 290 -11.51 26.17 0.00
CA ALA A 290 -11.68 26.53 1.41
C ALA A 290 -12.19 25.30 2.22
N PRO A 291 -11.34 24.32 2.51
CA PRO A 291 -11.70 23.12 3.25
C PRO A 291 -11.88 23.41 4.75
N ASP A 292 -12.53 22.48 5.46
CA ASP A 292 -12.65 22.49 6.91
C ASP A 292 -11.39 21.94 7.59
N LEU A 293 -10.56 21.17 6.86
CA LEU A 293 -9.29 20.61 7.30
C LEU A 293 -8.30 20.51 6.12
N VAL A 294 -7.07 20.96 6.31
CA VAL A 294 -5.96 20.70 5.38
C VAL A 294 -5.07 19.62 5.96
N ILE A 295 -4.70 18.63 5.16
CA ILE A 295 -3.79 17.54 5.56
C ILE A 295 -2.55 17.56 4.66
N LEU A 296 -1.37 17.67 5.28
CA LEU A 296 -0.08 17.42 4.67
C LEU A 296 0.31 15.97 4.98
N PRO A 297 0.28 15.06 3.99
CA PRO A 297 0.53 13.64 4.21
C PRO A 297 2.02 13.33 4.39
N GLY A 298 2.31 12.06 4.67
CA GLY A 298 3.67 11.53 4.58
C GLY A 298 4.25 11.68 3.17
N THR A 299 5.55 11.88 3.10
CA THR A 299 6.29 11.96 1.84
C THR A 299 7.64 11.28 1.95
N LYS A 300 8.11 10.70 0.84
CA LYS A 300 9.43 10.07 0.73
C LYS A 300 10.54 11.10 0.49
N ASN A 301 10.22 12.32 0.08
CA ASN A 301 11.21 13.38 -0.19
C ASN A 301 10.68 14.73 0.28
N THR A 302 10.82 14.99 1.58
CA THR A 302 10.27 16.17 2.25
C THR A 302 10.81 17.47 1.66
N VAL A 303 12.10 17.52 1.33
CA VAL A 303 12.77 18.73 0.81
C VAL A 303 12.25 19.09 -0.59
N ASN A 304 12.21 18.12 -1.51
CA ASN A 304 11.73 18.38 -2.86
C ASN A 304 10.23 18.68 -2.89
N ASP A 305 9.46 18.05 -2.03
CA ASP A 305 8.02 18.32 -1.93
C ASP A 305 7.74 19.71 -1.31
N LEU A 306 8.60 20.22 -0.41
CA LEU A 306 8.52 21.61 0.04
C LEU A 306 8.75 22.59 -1.13
N LEU A 307 9.77 22.33 -1.95
CA LEU A 307 10.05 23.18 -3.12
C LEU A 307 8.89 23.16 -4.12
N TRP A 308 8.28 21.99 -4.33
CA TRP A 308 7.08 21.85 -5.14
C TRP A 308 5.89 22.63 -4.58
N LEU A 309 5.64 22.58 -3.25
CA LEU A 309 4.59 23.36 -2.59
C LEU A 309 4.75 24.86 -2.84
N ARG A 310 5.98 25.37 -2.83
CA ARG A 310 6.29 26.76 -3.14
C ARG A 310 6.01 27.12 -4.59
N GLN A 311 6.50 26.29 -5.50
CA GLN A 311 6.33 26.50 -6.94
C GLN A 311 4.87 26.42 -7.38
N SER A 312 4.09 25.54 -6.79
CA SER A 312 2.64 25.39 -7.08
C SER A 312 1.76 26.48 -6.44
N GLY A 313 2.32 27.29 -5.53
CA GLY A 313 1.59 28.28 -4.76
C GLY A 313 0.76 27.70 -3.60
N LEU A 314 0.80 26.37 -3.38
CA LEU A 314 0.06 25.71 -2.31
C LEU A 314 0.57 26.11 -0.93
N GLU A 315 1.88 26.36 -0.75
CA GLU A 315 2.43 26.87 0.52
C GLU A 315 1.70 28.15 0.96
N ALA A 316 1.63 29.15 0.07
CA ALA A 316 0.97 30.42 0.37
C ALA A 316 -0.54 30.25 0.67
N ALA A 317 -1.21 29.36 -0.06
CA ALA A 317 -2.62 29.05 0.15
C ALA A 317 -2.87 28.38 1.52
N VAL A 318 -2.05 27.40 1.90
CA VAL A 318 -2.11 26.74 3.22
C VAL A 318 -1.85 27.74 4.34
N LEU A 319 -0.82 28.57 4.21
CA LEU A 319 -0.52 29.61 5.21
C LEU A 319 -1.68 30.58 5.39
N LYS A 320 -2.33 30.99 4.30
CA LYS A 320 -3.51 31.85 4.34
C LYS A 320 -4.69 31.17 5.05
N LEU A 321 -4.96 29.90 4.76
CA LEU A 321 -6.01 29.12 5.42
C LEU A 321 -5.74 28.96 6.91
N ALA A 322 -4.50 28.61 7.29
CA ALA A 322 -4.08 28.47 8.69
C ALA A 322 -4.22 29.80 9.45
N ALA A 323 -3.80 30.91 8.84
CA ALA A 323 -3.98 32.26 9.42
C ALA A 323 -5.47 32.63 9.59
N GLY A 324 -6.34 32.13 8.69
CA GLY A 324 -7.80 32.24 8.80
C GLY A 324 -8.42 31.29 9.83
N GLY A 325 -7.60 30.46 10.49
CA GLY A 325 -8.01 29.51 11.52
C GLY A 325 -8.43 28.14 11.01
N THR A 326 -8.29 27.82 9.71
CA THR A 326 -8.53 26.46 9.21
C THR A 326 -7.56 25.49 9.84
N PRO A 327 -8.03 24.39 10.44
CA PRO A 327 -7.16 23.34 10.98
C PRO A 327 -6.22 22.74 9.95
N VAL A 328 -4.97 22.46 10.37
CA VAL A 328 -3.95 21.83 9.54
C VAL A 328 -3.36 20.66 10.28
N LEU A 329 -3.31 19.50 9.63
CA LEU A 329 -2.68 18.28 10.15
C LEU A 329 -1.49 17.89 9.27
N GLY A 330 -0.32 17.68 9.88
CA GLY A 330 0.84 17.10 9.19
C GLY A 330 1.16 15.71 9.74
N VAL A 331 1.35 14.74 8.84
CA VAL A 331 1.76 13.38 9.19
C VAL A 331 3.13 13.10 8.63
N CYS A 332 4.07 12.64 9.47
CA CYS A 332 5.43 12.24 9.11
C CYS A 332 6.17 13.36 8.32
N GLY A 333 6.44 13.19 7.04
CA GLY A 333 7.02 14.26 6.21
C GLY A 333 6.16 15.53 6.21
N GLY A 334 4.84 15.41 6.20
CA GLY A 334 3.92 16.54 6.34
C GLY A 334 4.09 17.29 7.67
N TYR A 335 4.35 16.57 8.77
CA TYR A 335 4.69 17.19 10.05
C TYR A 335 6.00 17.97 9.98
N GLN A 336 7.03 17.40 9.33
CA GLN A 336 8.31 18.08 9.11
C GLN A 336 8.14 19.38 8.32
N LEU A 337 7.31 19.36 7.26
CA LEU A 337 6.99 20.53 6.44
C LEU A 337 6.38 21.69 7.24
N LEU A 338 5.58 21.39 8.26
CA LEU A 338 4.93 22.41 9.12
C LEU A 338 5.90 23.16 10.03
N GLY A 339 7.11 22.64 10.25
CA GLY A 339 8.13 23.22 11.14
C GLY A 339 8.73 24.52 10.63
N GLU A 340 9.60 25.11 11.45
CA GLU A 340 10.36 26.33 11.14
C GLU A 340 11.49 26.07 10.14
N THR A 341 12.20 24.93 10.29
CA THR A 341 13.44 24.63 9.58
C THR A 341 13.53 23.15 9.24
N LEU A 342 13.94 22.88 7.99
CA LEU A 342 14.37 21.59 7.48
C LEU A 342 15.86 21.68 7.18
N ASP A 343 16.69 20.99 7.96
CA ASP A 343 18.14 20.98 7.85
C ASP A 343 18.60 19.67 7.21
N ASP A 344 18.95 19.74 5.94
CA ASP A 344 19.57 18.66 5.16
C ASP A 344 21.01 19.01 4.81
N SER A 345 21.75 19.56 5.79
CA SER A 345 23.14 19.97 5.60
C SER A 345 24.09 18.82 5.23
N GLN A 346 23.66 17.59 5.43
CA GLN A 346 24.37 16.38 5.00
C GLN A 346 23.90 15.85 3.64
N GLY A 347 22.83 16.39 3.07
CA GLY A 347 22.25 15.92 1.80
C GLY A 347 21.66 14.53 1.84
N THR A 348 21.24 14.06 3.02
CA THR A 348 20.71 12.71 3.22
C THR A 348 19.29 12.53 2.69
N GLU A 349 18.52 13.60 2.62
CA GLU A 349 17.13 13.59 2.15
C GLU A 349 17.03 13.95 0.66
N SER A 350 17.69 15.03 0.25
CA SER A 350 17.58 15.57 -1.10
C SER A 350 18.74 15.22 -2.04
N GLY A 351 19.80 14.59 -1.52
CA GLY A 351 21.03 14.33 -2.26
C GLY A 351 21.99 15.52 -2.34
N HIS A 352 21.60 16.69 -1.84
CA HIS A 352 22.42 17.90 -1.85
C HIS A 352 22.33 18.62 -0.51
N PRO A 353 23.48 19.07 0.08
CA PRO A 353 23.50 19.84 1.32
C PRO A 353 22.69 21.13 1.22
N GLN A 354 21.66 21.29 2.03
CA GLN A 354 20.86 22.50 2.08
C GLN A 354 20.09 22.62 3.41
N THR A 355 19.71 23.84 3.75
CA THR A 355 18.81 24.14 4.85
C THR A 355 17.71 25.04 4.35
N LEU A 356 16.46 24.64 4.58
CA LEU A 356 15.29 25.38 4.10
C LEU A 356 14.44 25.83 5.29
N ARG A 357 13.77 26.97 5.11
CA ARG A 357 12.68 27.36 6.00
C ARG A 357 11.48 26.48 5.67
N GLY A 358 10.84 25.85 6.69
CA GLY A 358 9.56 25.19 6.54
C GLY A 358 8.40 26.17 6.46
N LEU A 359 7.16 25.69 6.64
CA LEU A 359 5.96 26.56 6.65
C LEU A 359 5.89 27.45 7.90
N GLY A 360 6.61 27.10 8.98
CA GLY A 360 6.65 27.87 10.22
C GLY A 360 5.35 27.91 11.00
N LEU A 361 4.48 26.92 10.80
CA LEU A 361 3.20 26.78 11.50
C LEU A 361 3.32 26.07 12.86
N LEU A 362 4.41 25.29 13.04
CA LEU A 362 4.75 24.64 14.31
C LEU A 362 6.17 25.07 14.75
N PRO A 363 6.42 25.24 16.07
CA PRO A 363 7.72 25.60 16.61
C PRO A 363 8.63 24.37 16.66
N THR A 364 8.94 23.81 15.51
CA THR A 364 9.74 22.59 15.36
C THR A 364 10.86 22.78 14.34
N ARG A 365 11.97 22.05 14.56
CA ARG A 365 13.14 22.06 13.67
C ARG A 365 13.57 20.64 13.40
N THR A 366 13.62 20.26 12.14
CA THR A 366 14.00 18.92 11.72
C THR A 366 15.40 18.93 11.12
N VAL A 367 16.26 18.02 11.61
CA VAL A 367 17.58 17.74 11.05
C VAL A 367 17.55 16.35 10.43
N PHE A 368 17.79 16.24 9.14
CA PHE A 368 17.82 14.95 8.45
C PHE A 368 19.14 14.22 8.73
N THR A 369 19.05 12.96 9.05
CA THR A 369 20.17 12.07 9.36
C THR A 369 20.03 10.76 8.60
N ALA A 370 21.13 10.03 8.43
CA ALA A 370 21.10 8.70 7.79
C ALA A 370 20.37 7.65 8.64
N GLU A 371 20.18 7.91 9.93
CA GLU A 371 19.48 7.02 10.84
C GLU A 371 17.98 7.09 10.60
N LYS A 372 17.37 5.92 10.31
CA LYS A 372 15.93 5.77 10.10
C LYS A 372 15.28 5.21 11.37
N ARG A 373 14.32 5.94 11.93
CA ARG A 373 13.48 5.44 13.02
C ARG A 373 12.38 4.56 12.44
N ARG A 374 12.22 3.37 13.02
CA ARG A 374 11.15 2.40 12.69
C ARG A 374 10.71 1.75 13.97
N ALA A 375 9.44 1.90 14.33
CA ALA A 375 8.89 1.30 15.54
C ALA A 375 7.36 1.17 15.44
N GLN A 376 6.83 0.06 15.93
CA GLN A 376 5.42 -0.02 16.30
C GLN A 376 5.23 0.73 17.61
N VAL A 377 4.17 1.53 17.71
CA VAL A 377 3.94 2.38 18.87
C VAL A 377 2.47 2.39 19.30
N THR A 378 2.27 2.53 20.59
CA THR A 378 0.98 2.85 21.21
C THR A 378 1.10 4.17 21.94
N ALA A 379 0.09 5.01 21.83
CA ALA A 379 0.10 6.34 22.42
C ALA A 379 -1.31 6.75 22.87
N THR A 380 -1.38 7.82 23.65
CA THR A 380 -2.64 8.49 23.97
C THR A 380 -2.57 9.93 23.50
N ALA A 381 -3.57 10.37 22.75
CA ALA A 381 -3.64 11.72 22.22
C ALA A 381 -3.74 12.76 23.35
N ALA A 382 -3.07 13.89 23.16
CA ALA A 382 -3.17 15.06 24.02
C ALA A 382 -4.27 16.04 23.54
N ALA A 383 -4.39 17.18 24.20
CA ALA A 383 -5.35 18.21 23.77
C ALA A 383 -5.09 18.65 22.31
N PRO A 384 -6.13 18.86 21.49
CA PRO A 384 -7.56 18.88 21.85
C PRO A 384 -8.27 17.51 21.76
N PHE A 385 -7.54 16.42 21.45
CA PHE A 385 -8.07 15.06 21.26
C PHE A 385 -7.80 14.16 22.48
N THR A 386 -7.91 14.72 23.67
CA THR A 386 -7.48 14.10 24.91
C THR A 386 -8.08 12.72 25.14
N GLY A 387 -7.22 11.75 25.41
CA GLY A 387 -7.59 10.40 25.81
C GLY A 387 -7.84 9.44 24.64
N ALA A 388 -7.86 9.90 23.38
CA ALA A 388 -7.98 8.96 22.25
C ALA A 388 -6.80 8.00 22.22
N ALA A 389 -7.10 6.69 22.19
CA ALA A 389 -6.09 5.66 22.05
C ALA A 389 -5.57 5.62 20.61
N LEU A 390 -4.25 5.65 20.47
CA LEU A 390 -3.55 5.59 19.20
C LEU A 390 -2.70 4.33 19.13
N THR A 391 -2.82 3.61 18.03
CA THR A 391 -1.94 2.47 17.70
C THR A 391 -1.46 2.66 16.30
N GLY A 392 -0.16 2.50 16.07
CA GLY A 392 0.39 2.71 14.74
C GLY A 392 1.90 2.46 14.71
N TYR A 393 2.57 3.09 13.78
CA TYR A 393 4.02 2.95 13.62
C TYR A 393 4.66 4.27 13.21
N GLU A 394 5.93 4.41 13.55
CA GLU A 394 6.81 5.48 13.04
C GLU A 394 7.75 4.92 11.97
N ILE A 395 7.92 5.67 10.89
CA ILE A 395 8.89 5.37 9.85
C ILE A 395 9.38 6.65 9.18
N HIS A 396 10.49 7.19 9.66
CA HIS A 396 11.01 8.45 9.16
C HIS A 396 12.53 8.57 9.30
N THR A 397 13.12 9.41 8.49
CA THR A 397 14.46 9.96 8.66
C THR A 397 14.34 11.36 9.30
N GLY A 398 15.41 11.78 9.96
CA GLY A 398 15.45 13.07 10.63
C GLY A 398 14.96 13.04 12.08
N ARG A 399 15.51 13.97 12.83
CA ARG A 399 15.20 14.22 14.26
C ARG A 399 14.60 15.58 14.38
N THR A 400 13.41 15.68 14.99
CA THR A 400 12.68 16.93 15.17
C THR A 400 12.77 17.39 16.62
N ALA A 401 13.38 18.56 16.82
CA ALA A 401 13.33 19.28 18.08
C ALA A 401 12.01 20.05 18.18
N VAL A 402 11.32 19.92 19.30
CA VAL A 402 9.98 20.47 19.53
C VAL A 402 10.01 21.46 20.69
N ASN A 403 9.45 22.67 20.46
CA ASN A 403 9.26 23.68 21.48
C ASN A 403 7.76 24.03 21.58
N GLY A 404 6.92 23.04 21.88
CA GLY A 404 5.48 23.19 21.92
C GLY A 404 4.78 22.07 22.69
N ALA A 405 3.46 22.12 22.77
CA ALA A 405 2.67 21.06 23.36
C ALA A 405 2.72 19.79 22.48
N PRO A 406 2.80 18.59 23.06
CA PRO A 406 2.83 17.35 22.30
C PRO A 406 1.46 17.06 21.68
N PHE A 407 1.47 16.36 20.52
CA PHE A 407 0.24 15.82 19.92
C PHE A 407 -0.26 14.59 20.69
N CYS A 408 0.66 13.72 21.11
CA CYS A 408 0.35 12.57 21.94
C CYS A 408 1.49 12.22 22.91
N ARG A 409 1.27 11.20 23.72
CA ARG A 409 2.30 10.59 24.58
C ARG A 409 2.31 9.09 24.33
N TYR A 410 3.51 8.55 24.16
CA TYR A 410 3.71 7.10 24.09
C TYR A 410 3.40 6.43 25.44
N ALA A 411 3.30 5.10 25.45
CA ALA A 411 3.00 4.32 26.64
C ALA A 411 4.03 4.52 27.78
N ASP A 412 5.27 4.86 27.44
CA ASP A 412 6.33 5.20 28.40
C ASP A 412 6.28 6.65 28.91
N GLY A 413 5.30 7.44 28.45
CA GLY A 413 5.13 8.85 28.80
C GLY A 413 5.92 9.83 27.91
N THR A 414 6.76 9.34 26.99
CA THR A 414 7.53 10.18 26.07
C THR A 414 6.59 11.02 25.20
N PRO A 415 6.78 12.37 25.13
CA PRO A 415 5.98 13.22 24.26
C PRO A 415 6.33 13.02 22.80
N GLU A 416 5.32 13.04 21.94
CA GLU A 416 5.47 12.94 20.48
C GLU A 416 4.61 14.00 19.78
N GLY A 417 5.13 14.47 18.63
CA GLY A 417 4.44 15.45 17.80
C GLY A 417 4.40 16.85 18.38
N CYS A 418 3.64 17.73 17.74
CA CYS A 418 3.50 19.11 18.17
C CYS A 418 2.09 19.63 17.87
N VAL A 419 1.58 20.44 18.79
CA VAL A 419 0.32 21.16 18.64
C VAL A 419 0.54 22.65 18.90
N GLN A 420 0.08 23.50 17.97
CA GLN A 420 0.04 24.94 18.16
C GLN A 420 -1.23 25.51 17.51
N ASN A 421 -2.09 26.14 18.29
CA ASN A 421 -3.40 26.64 17.83
C ASN A 421 -4.25 25.50 17.20
N ALA A 422 -4.63 25.65 15.94
CA ALA A 422 -5.34 24.62 15.16
C ALA A 422 -4.42 23.85 14.21
N VAL A 423 -3.12 23.80 14.49
CA VAL A 423 -2.13 23.05 13.70
C VAL A 423 -1.61 21.89 14.53
N PHE A 424 -1.62 20.71 13.90
CA PHE A 424 -1.29 19.43 14.52
C PHE A 424 -0.20 18.74 13.69
N GLY A 425 0.79 18.17 14.32
CA GLY A 425 1.82 17.41 13.65
C GLY A 425 2.24 16.17 14.42
N THR A 426 2.41 15.05 13.75
CA THR A 426 2.81 13.77 14.35
C THR A 426 3.60 12.91 13.36
N TYR A 427 4.46 12.03 13.89
CA TYR A 427 5.12 11.00 13.10
C TYR A 427 4.33 9.70 12.97
N LEU A 428 3.23 9.56 13.71
CA LEU A 428 2.44 8.34 13.72
C LEU A 428 1.71 8.11 12.40
N HIS A 429 1.94 6.94 11.81
CA HIS A 429 1.11 6.35 10.76
C HIS A 429 0.09 5.38 11.37
N GLY A 430 -1.08 5.23 10.73
CA GLY A 430 -2.18 4.41 11.26
C GLY A 430 -2.94 5.07 12.42
N LEU A 431 -2.70 6.35 12.70
CA LEU A 431 -3.26 7.09 13.85
C LEU A 431 -4.80 7.11 13.90
N PHE A 432 -5.47 6.87 12.79
CA PHE A 432 -6.93 6.85 12.69
C PHE A 432 -7.55 5.44 12.78
N ASP A 433 -6.74 4.39 12.81
CA ASP A 433 -7.20 3.00 12.68
C ASP A 433 -8.08 2.53 13.87
N SER A 434 -7.87 3.09 15.08
CA SER A 434 -8.73 2.81 16.24
C SER A 434 -10.14 3.40 16.11
N GLY A 435 -10.33 4.38 15.23
CA GLY A 435 -11.56 5.14 15.10
C GLY A 435 -11.74 6.27 16.12
N GLU A 436 -11.16 6.18 17.31
CA GLU A 436 -11.35 7.18 18.39
C GLU A 436 -10.87 8.58 17.98
N LEU A 437 -9.68 8.69 17.39
CA LEU A 437 -9.18 9.97 16.90
C LEU A 437 -10.01 10.50 15.74
N THR A 438 -10.50 9.62 14.85
CA THR A 438 -11.38 9.98 13.74
C THR A 438 -12.64 10.68 14.26
N GLU A 439 -13.31 10.08 15.25
CA GLU A 439 -14.52 10.63 15.87
C GLU A 439 -14.24 11.97 16.56
N GLN A 440 -13.16 12.05 17.33
CA GLN A 440 -12.81 13.28 18.03
C GLN A 440 -12.45 14.41 17.06
N LEU A 441 -11.75 14.09 15.95
CA LEU A 441 -11.43 15.05 14.89
C LEU A 441 -12.71 15.53 14.19
N ALA A 442 -13.60 14.60 13.82
CA ALA A 442 -14.89 14.95 13.21
C ALA A 442 -15.73 15.85 14.14
N ALA A 443 -15.84 15.49 15.43
CA ALA A 443 -16.54 16.32 16.42
C ALA A 443 -15.88 17.69 16.62
N TYR A 444 -14.54 17.76 16.58
CA TYR A 444 -13.80 19.03 16.64
C TYR A 444 -14.14 19.93 15.44
N LEU A 445 -14.16 19.38 14.23
CA LEU A 445 -14.51 20.12 13.01
C LEU A 445 -15.99 20.52 12.98
N CYS A 446 -16.90 19.65 13.42
CA CYS A 446 -18.32 19.96 13.58
C CYS A 446 -18.56 21.18 14.49
N ARG A 447 -17.92 21.19 15.67
CA ARG A 447 -18.02 22.36 16.61
C ARG A 447 -17.52 23.64 15.96
N ARG A 448 -16.44 23.60 15.19
CA ARG A 448 -15.91 24.78 14.49
C ARG A 448 -16.84 25.29 13.38
N LYS A 449 -17.49 24.37 12.69
CA LYS A 449 -18.42 24.68 11.59
C LYS A 449 -19.85 25.00 12.09
N GLY A 450 -20.14 24.74 13.35
CA GLY A 450 -21.48 24.97 13.94
C GLY A 450 -22.52 23.94 13.51
N ILE A 451 -22.11 22.68 13.21
CA ILE A 451 -22.98 21.57 12.87
C ILE A 451 -22.97 20.52 14.01
N ALA A 452 -24.06 19.76 14.11
CA ALA A 452 -24.14 18.69 15.11
C ALA A 452 -23.15 17.56 14.74
N PRO A 453 -22.38 17.03 15.73
CA PRO A 453 -21.56 15.83 15.52
C PRO A 453 -22.46 14.62 15.29
N ASP A 454 -21.94 13.64 14.56
CA ASP A 454 -22.54 12.30 14.52
C ASP A 454 -22.27 11.61 15.87
N THR A 455 -23.21 10.79 16.31
CA THR A 455 -23.12 10.01 17.54
C THR A 455 -22.94 8.51 17.25
N ALA A 456 -22.62 8.14 16.02
CA ALA A 456 -22.32 6.77 15.65
C ALA A 456 -21.12 6.22 16.44
N ALA A 457 -21.10 4.94 16.67
CA ALA A 457 -19.94 4.29 17.28
C ALA A 457 -18.72 4.38 16.35
N PRO A 458 -17.51 4.54 16.89
CA PRO A 458 -16.28 4.56 16.09
C PRO A 458 -16.17 3.33 15.19
N LEU A 459 -15.83 3.52 13.92
CA LEU A 459 -15.58 2.43 13.00
C LEU A 459 -14.19 1.83 13.30
N ALA A 460 -14.18 0.62 13.82
CA ALA A 460 -12.94 -0.14 13.96
C ALA A 460 -12.47 -0.59 12.56
N MET A 461 -11.36 -0.02 12.09
CA MET A 461 -10.84 -0.31 10.75
C MET A 461 -10.44 -1.77 10.57
N ALA A 462 -10.08 -2.49 11.62
CA ALA A 462 -9.79 -3.92 11.57
C ALA A 462 -11.01 -4.73 11.14
N ASP A 463 -12.18 -4.45 11.70
CA ASP A 463 -13.43 -5.12 11.34
C ASP A 463 -13.88 -4.75 9.92
N TYR A 464 -13.76 -3.47 9.56
CA TYR A 464 -14.05 -3.01 8.21
C TYR A 464 -13.15 -3.70 7.15
N ARG A 465 -11.84 -3.73 7.38
CA ARG A 465 -10.89 -4.45 6.50
C ARG A 465 -11.25 -5.93 6.38
N THR A 466 -11.58 -6.57 7.49
CA THR A 466 -12.01 -7.98 7.49
C THR A 466 -13.22 -8.20 6.61
N GLN A 467 -14.24 -7.36 6.72
CA GLN A 467 -15.45 -7.44 5.87
C GLN A 467 -15.10 -7.23 4.38
N GLN A 468 -14.24 -6.26 4.05
CA GLN A 468 -13.84 -6.03 2.66
C GLN A 468 -13.04 -7.20 2.08
N LEU A 469 -12.18 -7.83 2.88
CA LEU A 469 -11.43 -9.02 2.49
C LEU A 469 -12.33 -10.24 2.31
N ASP A 470 -13.37 -10.39 3.14
CA ASP A 470 -14.37 -11.46 2.98
C ASP A 470 -15.18 -11.26 1.69
N LEU A 471 -15.64 -10.03 1.40
CA LEU A 471 -16.32 -9.70 0.14
C LEU A 471 -15.44 -9.98 -1.08
N LEU A 472 -14.15 -9.65 -1.00
CA LEU A 472 -13.18 -9.96 -2.06
C LEU A 472 -13.03 -11.48 -2.24
N ALA A 473 -12.86 -12.23 -1.16
CA ALA A 473 -12.69 -13.67 -1.20
C ALA A 473 -13.93 -14.37 -1.76
N ASP A 474 -15.12 -13.99 -1.33
CA ASP A 474 -16.40 -14.56 -1.81
C ASP A 474 -16.58 -14.27 -3.32
N GLY A 475 -16.29 -13.04 -3.76
CA GLY A 475 -16.37 -12.67 -5.16
C GLY A 475 -15.41 -13.46 -6.06
N VAL A 476 -14.17 -13.66 -5.61
CA VAL A 476 -13.16 -14.43 -6.37
C VAL A 476 -13.49 -15.94 -6.32
N ARG A 477 -13.84 -16.46 -5.14
CA ARG A 477 -14.19 -17.87 -4.96
C ARG A 477 -15.36 -18.31 -5.86
N SER A 478 -16.37 -17.46 -5.98
CA SER A 478 -17.55 -17.75 -6.82
C SER A 478 -17.26 -17.69 -8.32
N ALA A 479 -16.21 -16.98 -8.70
CA ALA A 479 -15.84 -16.72 -10.09
C ALA A 479 -14.77 -17.68 -10.66
N LEU A 480 -13.98 -18.34 -9.79
CA LEU A 480 -12.90 -19.23 -10.19
C LEU A 480 -13.28 -20.71 -10.03
N ASP A 481 -12.77 -21.55 -10.89
CA ASP A 481 -12.71 -23.00 -10.69
C ASP A 481 -11.70 -23.32 -9.59
N MET A 482 -12.18 -23.31 -8.35
CA MET A 482 -11.35 -23.57 -7.17
C MET A 482 -10.84 -25.01 -7.13
N ASP A 483 -11.55 -25.98 -7.72
CA ASP A 483 -11.08 -27.37 -7.79
C ASP A 483 -9.80 -27.44 -8.64
N ALA A 484 -9.78 -26.75 -9.79
CA ALA A 484 -8.59 -26.64 -10.63
C ALA A 484 -7.45 -25.87 -9.95
N VAL A 485 -7.75 -24.80 -9.19
CA VAL A 485 -6.74 -24.04 -8.42
C VAL A 485 -6.08 -24.94 -7.35
N TYR A 486 -6.87 -25.71 -6.58
CA TYR A 486 -6.31 -26.66 -5.62
C TYR A 486 -5.52 -27.78 -6.27
N ALA A 487 -6.06 -28.35 -7.38
CA ALA A 487 -5.39 -29.41 -8.12
C ALA A 487 -4.03 -28.95 -8.67
N ALA A 488 -3.88 -27.70 -9.12
CA ALA A 488 -2.61 -27.13 -9.56
C ALA A 488 -1.53 -27.17 -8.47
N MET A 489 -1.92 -27.07 -7.21
CA MET A 489 -1.03 -27.21 -6.04
C MET A 489 -0.84 -28.66 -5.57
N GLY A 490 -1.50 -29.64 -6.23
CA GLY A 490 -1.56 -31.02 -5.78
C GLY A 490 -2.38 -31.21 -4.48
N LEU A 491 -3.38 -30.38 -4.28
CA LEU A 491 -4.32 -30.42 -3.15
C LEU A 491 -5.73 -30.73 -3.60
N HIS A 492 -6.58 -31.16 -2.68
CA HIS A 492 -8.01 -31.28 -2.88
C HIS A 492 -8.74 -30.06 -2.30
N ASN A 493 -9.75 -29.57 -3.02
CA ASN A 493 -10.61 -28.50 -2.51
C ASN A 493 -11.42 -28.99 -1.32
N PRO A 494 -11.24 -28.45 -0.08
CA PRO A 494 -11.99 -28.92 1.09
C PRO A 494 -13.50 -28.67 0.99
N ARG A 495 -13.92 -27.75 0.13
CA ARG A 495 -15.34 -27.45 -0.15
C ARG A 495 -15.85 -28.08 -1.45
N GLY A 496 -14.98 -28.79 -2.18
CA GLY A 496 -15.34 -29.54 -3.37
C GLY A 496 -16.32 -30.67 -3.05
N GLY A 497 -17.36 -30.85 -3.89
CA GLY A 497 -18.37 -31.89 -3.72
C GLY A 497 -19.63 -31.50 -2.93
N LYS A 498 -19.76 -30.26 -2.50
CA LYS A 498 -21.03 -29.71 -1.98
C LYS A 498 -21.71 -28.84 -3.06
N LYS A 499 -22.06 -29.47 -4.18
CA LYS A 499 -23.00 -28.89 -5.16
C LYS A 499 -24.35 -29.55 -5.02
#